data_2a7d2aa83bae5803280581df254f9418
#
_entry.id   2a7d2aa83bae5803280581df254f9418
#
_cell.length_a   1.000
_cell.length_b   1.000
_cell.length_c   1.000
_cell.angle_alpha   90.00
_cell.angle_beta   90.00
_cell.angle_gamma   90.00
#
_symmetry.space_group_name_H-M   'P 1'
#
loop_
_entity.id
_entity.type
_entity.pdbx_description
1 polymer ?
#
loop_
_entity_poly.entity_id
_entity_poly.type
_entity_poly.pdbx_seq_one_letter_code
_entity_poly.pdbx_strand_id
1 'polypeptide(L)'
;TLAYCAERNGEYDIYTIPAEGGVETRLTDAPGLNDGSEYDSVGEYIWFNSVRSGLMQAWRMKADGSEQTQMTFDENWNTWFPHISPDRKKVTMVCYKKGDVQPGEHVPHKFVELRMMNADGSNVQTLVKLFGGQGTINVNSWSPDSKKFAFVTYKIRGIGIPEEE
;
A
#
# COMPACT_ATOMS: atom_id res chain seq x y z
N THR A 1 -0.25 -11.56 17.00
CA THR A 1 0.43 -11.91 15.74
C THR A 1 0.90 -10.63 15.05
N LEU A 2 2.10 -10.66 14.48
CA LEU A 2 2.67 -9.60 13.67
C LEU A 2 2.66 -10.05 12.21
N ALA A 3 2.26 -9.18 11.27
CA ALA A 3 2.43 -9.38 9.85
C ALA A 3 3.60 -8.50 9.37
N TYR A 4 4.42 -9.03 8.47
CA TYR A 4 5.60 -8.33 7.96
C TYR A 4 5.98 -8.85 6.57
N CYS A 5 6.71 -8.04 5.82
CA CYS A 5 7.34 -8.44 4.59
C CYS A 5 8.76 -8.95 4.87
N ALA A 6 9.16 -10.04 4.23
CA ALA A 6 10.51 -10.53 4.29
C ALA A 6 10.97 -11.14 2.97
N GLU A 7 12.25 -10.93 2.68
CA GLU A 7 12.93 -11.58 1.55
C GLU A 7 13.42 -12.97 2.00
N ARG A 8 13.09 -13.98 1.17
CA ARG A 8 13.60 -15.35 1.30
C ARG A 8 13.94 -15.89 -0.09
N ASN A 9 15.20 -16.24 -0.30
CA ASN A 9 15.69 -16.79 -1.57
C ASN A 9 15.43 -15.90 -2.81
N GLY A 10 15.50 -14.58 -2.64
CA GLY A 10 15.25 -13.61 -3.71
C GLY A 10 13.79 -13.23 -3.93
N GLU A 11 12.86 -13.81 -3.17
CA GLU A 11 11.43 -13.50 -3.23
C GLU A 11 10.97 -12.74 -1.98
N TYR A 12 10.14 -11.72 -2.20
CA TYR A 12 9.55 -10.92 -1.13
C TYR A 12 8.11 -11.33 -0.90
N ASP A 13 7.82 -11.77 0.32
CA ASP A 13 6.50 -12.24 0.69
C ASP A 13 6.05 -11.74 2.05
N ILE A 14 4.73 -11.83 2.25
CA ILE A 14 4.11 -11.54 3.54
C ILE A 14 4.18 -12.79 4.42
N TYR A 15 4.66 -12.56 5.63
CA TYR A 15 4.75 -13.57 6.70
C TYR A 15 4.01 -13.09 7.93
N THR A 16 3.63 -14.03 8.77
CA THR A 16 3.18 -13.75 10.14
C THR A 16 4.02 -14.51 11.16
N ILE A 17 4.12 -13.95 12.37
CA ILE A 17 4.76 -14.57 13.52
C ILE A 17 3.97 -14.23 14.79
N PRO A 18 3.86 -15.11 15.79
CA PRO A 18 3.32 -14.74 17.10
C PRO A 18 4.07 -13.55 17.70
N ALA A 19 3.37 -12.65 18.41
CA ALA A 19 4.00 -11.45 18.98
C ALA A 19 5.11 -11.76 20.00
N GLU A 20 5.00 -12.90 20.65
CA GLU A 20 5.98 -13.46 21.59
C GLU A 20 7.15 -14.20 20.91
N GLY A 21 7.16 -14.22 19.59
CA GLY A 21 8.11 -14.99 18.78
C GLY A 21 7.66 -16.43 18.53
N GLY A 22 8.46 -17.18 17.78
CA GLY A 22 8.16 -18.58 17.45
C GLY A 22 8.32 -18.87 15.96
N VAL A 23 7.47 -19.76 15.42
CA VAL A 23 7.53 -20.16 14.02
C VAL A 23 6.81 -19.15 13.15
N GLU A 24 7.49 -18.66 12.12
CA GLU A 24 6.87 -17.81 11.10
C GLU A 24 6.02 -18.64 10.12
N THR A 25 4.97 -18.04 9.61
CA THR A 25 4.10 -18.62 8.58
C THR A 25 4.11 -17.73 7.35
N ARG A 26 4.46 -18.28 6.18
CA ARG A 26 4.37 -17.59 4.90
C ARG A 26 2.92 -17.53 4.46
N LEU A 27 2.42 -16.35 4.11
CA LEU A 27 1.04 -16.13 3.68
C LEU A 27 0.90 -15.90 2.17
N THR A 28 1.94 -15.41 1.50
CA THR A 28 1.96 -15.23 0.04
C THR A 28 3.09 -16.03 -0.58
N ASP A 29 2.88 -16.47 -1.83
CA ASP A 29 3.84 -17.25 -2.62
C ASP A 29 3.79 -16.88 -4.12
N ALA A 30 3.10 -15.78 -4.45
CA ALA A 30 2.98 -15.31 -5.81
C ALA A 30 4.28 -14.66 -6.29
N PRO A 31 4.69 -14.86 -7.56
CA PRO A 31 5.91 -14.28 -8.10
C PRO A 31 5.98 -12.76 -8.00
N GLY A 32 7.17 -12.25 -7.73
CA GLY A 32 7.46 -10.84 -7.61
C GLY A 32 7.27 -10.29 -6.19
N LEU A 33 7.25 -8.97 -6.08
CA LEU A 33 7.18 -8.29 -4.79
C LEU A 33 5.77 -8.36 -4.19
N ASN A 34 5.68 -8.87 -2.98
CA ASN A 34 4.51 -8.81 -2.09
C ASN A 34 4.94 -8.07 -0.82
N ASP A 35 4.38 -6.89 -0.54
CA ASP A 35 4.89 -5.96 0.49
C ASP A 35 3.78 -5.18 1.20
N GLY A 36 4.13 -4.41 2.22
CA GLY A 36 3.28 -3.41 2.86
C GLY A 36 2.08 -3.99 3.60
N SER A 37 2.28 -5.10 4.33
CA SER A 37 1.21 -5.77 5.07
C SER A 37 0.66 -4.93 6.24
N GLU A 38 -0.66 -4.80 6.31
CA GLU A 38 -1.37 -4.10 7.38
C GLU A 38 -2.67 -4.82 7.76
N TYR A 39 -2.82 -5.14 9.05
CA TYR A 39 -4.10 -5.65 9.56
C TYR A 39 -5.17 -4.57 9.58
N ASP A 40 -6.40 -4.96 9.31
CA ASP A 40 -7.55 -4.14 9.66
C ASP A 40 -7.73 -4.06 11.19
N SER A 41 -8.56 -3.14 11.64
CA SER A 41 -8.74 -2.83 13.08
C SER A 41 -9.25 -3.98 13.95
N VAL A 42 -9.78 -5.04 13.35
CA VAL A 42 -10.27 -6.22 14.06
C VAL A 42 -9.45 -7.48 13.79
N GLY A 43 -8.41 -7.39 12.94
CA GLY A 43 -7.53 -8.51 12.61
C GLY A 43 -8.16 -9.57 11.72
N GLU A 44 -9.20 -9.22 10.96
CA GLU A 44 -9.87 -10.15 10.03
C GLU A 44 -9.16 -10.23 8.69
N TYR A 45 -8.70 -9.08 8.17
CA TYR A 45 -8.00 -8.96 6.89
C TYR A 45 -6.62 -8.35 7.05
N ILE A 46 -5.72 -8.77 6.15
CA ILE A 46 -4.43 -8.14 5.91
C ILE A 46 -4.52 -7.48 4.53
N TRP A 47 -4.29 -6.17 4.48
CA TRP A 47 -4.10 -5.40 3.26
C TRP A 47 -2.62 -5.41 2.88
N PHE A 48 -2.32 -5.50 1.60
CA PHE A 48 -0.94 -5.56 1.13
C PHE A 48 -0.81 -5.12 -0.32
N ASN A 49 0.42 -5.02 -0.80
CA ASN A 49 0.78 -4.72 -2.18
C ASN A 49 1.29 -5.96 -2.89
N SER A 50 0.99 -6.09 -4.19
CA SER A 50 1.55 -7.13 -5.03
C SER A 50 1.68 -6.71 -6.48
N VAL A 51 2.80 -7.09 -7.14
CA VAL A 51 3.03 -6.89 -8.57
C VAL A 51 2.54 -8.06 -9.43
N ARG A 52 1.94 -9.08 -8.85
CA ARG A 52 1.55 -10.34 -9.52
C ARG A 52 0.59 -10.16 -10.72
N SER A 53 -0.10 -9.02 -10.78
CA SER A 53 -0.97 -8.65 -11.91
C SER A 53 -0.30 -7.71 -12.93
N GLY A 54 1.03 -7.49 -12.83
CA GLY A 54 1.82 -6.69 -13.75
C GLY A 54 2.24 -5.34 -13.18
N LEU A 55 1.30 -4.45 -12.83
CA LEU A 55 1.57 -3.24 -12.04
C LEU A 55 1.42 -3.54 -10.55
N MET A 56 2.02 -2.70 -9.71
CA MET A 56 1.76 -2.75 -8.27
C MET A 56 0.29 -2.41 -8.02
N GLN A 57 -0.42 -3.29 -7.35
CA GLN A 57 -1.82 -3.13 -7.00
C GLN A 57 -2.05 -3.40 -5.51
N ALA A 58 -3.14 -2.85 -4.98
CA ALA A 58 -3.61 -3.16 -3.64
C ALA A 58 -4.36 -4.50 -3.63
N TRP A 59 -4.08 -5.31 -2.65
CA TRP A 59 -4.67 -6.62 -2.38
C TRP A 59 -5.12 -6.71 -0.94
N ARG A 60 -6.00 -7.65 -0.66
CA ARG A 60 -6.29 -8.06 0.71
C ARG A 60 -6.42 -9.59 0.77
N MET A 61 -6.23 -10.14 1.95
CA MET A 61 -6.42 -11.56 2.26
C MET A 61 -6.99 -11.72 3.68
N LYS A 62 -7.52 -12.89 3.99
CA LYS A 62 -7.82 -13.24 5.38
C LYS A 62 -6.53 -13.27 6.21
N ALA A 63 -6.66 -13.14 7.53
CA ALA A 63 -5.52 -13.17 8.45
C ALA A 63 -4.69 -14.48 8.40
N ASP A 64 -5.27 -15.56 7.90
CA ASP A 64 -4.61 -16.85 7.68
C ASP A 64 -3.95 -17.01 6.29
N GLY A 65 -3.98 -15.95 5.45
CA GLY A 65 -3.45 -15.93 4.10
C GLY A 65 -4.41 -16.41 3.01
N SER A 66 -5.59 -16.90 3.35
CA SER A 66 -6.61 -17.35 2.40
C SER A 66 -7.35 -16.16 1.73
N GLU A 67 -8.13 -16.44 0.71
CA GLU A 67 -8.97 -15.47 -0.01
C GLU A 67 -8.21 -14.23 -0.52
N GLN A 68 -7.00 -14.41 -1.07
CA GLN A 68 -6.22 -13.32 -1.63
C GLN A 68 -6.96 -12.66 -2.80
N THR A 69 -7.39 -11.43 -2.62
CA THR A 69 -8.25 -10.70 -3.54
C THR A 69 -7.60 -9.40 -4.00
N GLN A 70 -7.53 -9.19 -5.31
CA GLN A 70 -7.11 -7.90 -5.87
C GLN A 70 -8.19 -6.85 -5.63
N MET A 71 -7.79 -5.66 -5.17
CA MET A 71 -8.71 -4.58 -4.79
C MET A 71 -8.61 -3.37 -5.73
N THR A 72 -7.49 -3.20 -6.45
CA THR A 72 -7.31 -2.17 -7.48
C THR A 72 -6.92 -2.81 -8.81
N PHE A 73 -7.42 -2.24 -9.92
CA PHE A 73 -7.27 -2.77 -11.27
C PHE A 73 -6.82 -1.69 -12.26
N ASP A 74 -6.03 -0.73 -11.79
CA ASP A 74 -5.59 0.38 -12.62
C ASP A 74 -4.50 -0.08 -13.60
N GLU A 75 -4.67 0.23 -14.88
CA GLU A 75 -3.71 -0.12 -15.95
C GLU A 75 -2.66 0.98 -16.18
N ASN A 76 -2.82 2.14 -15.53
CA ASN A 76 -1.99 3.32 -15.73
C ASN A 76 -1.27 3.78 -14.47
N TRP A 77 -1.51 3.15 -13.33
CA TRP A 77 -0.95 3.55 -12.03
C TRP A 77 -0.50 2.36 -11.22
N ASN A 78 0.68 2.51 -10.58
CA ASN A 78 1.16 1.63 -9.53
C ASN A 78 0.60 2.10 -8.21
N THR A 79 -0.18 1.28 -7.55
CA THR A 79 -0.83 1.57 -6.26
C THR A 79 -0.03 1.01 -5.10
N TRP A 80 0.37 1.86 -4.15
CA TRP A 80 1.18 1.52 -3.01
C TRP A 80 0.53 1.88 -1.68
N PHE A 81 0.87 1.13 -0.64
CA PHE A 81 0.51 1.37 0.77
C PHE A 81 -1.00 1.54 0.98
N PRO A 82 -1.81 0.48 0.77
CA PRO A 82 -3.23 0.51 1.07
C PRO A 82 -3.45 0.55 2.59
N HIS A 83 -3.86 1.70 3.11
CA HIS A 83 -4.15 1.91 4.53
C HIS A 83 -5.65 1.95 4.78
N ILE A 84 -6.14 0.95 5.51
CA ILE A 84 -7.55 0.83 5.89
C ILE A 84 -7.89 1.78 7.05
N SER A 85 -9.03 2.47 6.95
CA SER A 85 -9.55 3.29 8.05
C SER A 85 -9.97 2.43 9.25
N PRO A 86 -9.89 2.94 10.51
CA PRO A 86 -10.28 2.18 11.69
C PRO A 86 -11.71 1.65 11.67
N ASP A 87 -12.65 2.35 11.01
CA ASP A 87 -14.04 1.91 10.84
C ASP A 87 -14.21 0.90 9.69
N ARG A 88 -13.12 0.52 9.02
CA ARG A 88 -13.05 -0.46 7.94
C ARG A 88 -13.86 -0.11 6.69
N LYS A 89 -14.13 1.19 6.44
CA LYS A 89 -14.95 1.62 5.30
C LYS A 89 -14.15 2.18 4.13
N LYS A 90 -12.98 2.75 4.40
CA LYS A 90 -12.16 3.46 3.40
C LYS A 90 -10.74 2.96 3.41
N VAL A 91 -10.12 3.01 2.23
CA VAL A 91 -8.69 2.70 2.05
C VAL A 91 -8.05 3.88 1.33
N THR A 92 -6.97 4.42 1.91
CA THR A 92 -6.12 5.42 1.27
C THR A 92 -4.88 4.76 0.68
N MET A 93 -4.34 5.31 -0.40
CA MET A 93 -3.19 4.78 -1.09
C MET A 93 -2.44 5.88 -1.85
N VAL A 94 -1.14 5.69 -2.08
CA VAL A 94 -0.34 6.54 -2.96
C VAL A 94 -0.16 5.84 -4.31
N CYS A 95 -0.34 6.59 -5.39
CA CYS A 95 -0.29 6.05 -6.74
C CYS A 95 0.76 6.77 -7.58
N TYR A 96 1.64 5.99 -8.21
CA TYR A 96 2.66 6.46 -9.15
C TYR A 96 2.19 6.18 -10.58
N LYS A 97 2.37 7.15 -11.47
CA LYS A 97 2.03 6.99 -12.88
C LYS A 97 2.90 5.88 -13.51
N LYS A 98 2.29 5.05 -14.34
CA LYS A 98 2.98 4.01 -15.09
C LYS A 98 4.10 4.62 -15.94
N GLY A 99 5.30 4.06 -15.83
CA GLY A 99 6.49 4.55 -16.51
C GLY A 99 7.35 5.51 -15.69
N ASP A 100 6.81 6.15 -14.63
CA ASP A 100 7.60 7.02 -13.75
C ASP A 100 8.49 6.23 -12.79
N VAL A 101 8.07 4.99 -12.46
CA VAL A 101 8.78 4.02 -11.63
C VAL A 101 8.54 2.61 -12.17
N GLN A 102 9.43 1.67 -11.85
CA GLN A 102 9.15 0.25 -12.07
C GLN A 102 8.04 -0.21 -11.12
N PRO A 103 7.25 -1.22 -11.48
CA PRO A 103 6.14 -1.68 -10.63
C PRO A 103 6.52 -2.00 -9.19
N GLY A 104 7.72 -2.56 -8.96
CA GLY A 104 8.25 -2.89 -7.63
C GLY A 104 8.97 -1.74 -6.92
N GLU A 105 8.91 -0.52 -7.42
CA GLU A 105 9.60 0.64 -6.84
C GLU A 105 8.62 1.67 -6.27
N HIS A 106 8.98 2.26 -5.15
CA HIS A 106 8.30 3.39 -4.52
C HIS A 106 9.34 4.41 -4.04
N VAL A 107 9.80 5.26 -4.94
CA VAL A 107 10.85 6.24 -4.67
C VAL A 107 10.29 7.60 -4.23
N PRO A 108 11.08 8.43 -3.51
CA PRO A 108 10.70 9.80 -3.21
C PRO A 108 10.82 10.71 -4.44
N HIS A 109 10.36 11.95 -4.30
CA HIS A 109 10.53 13.02 -5.29
C HIS A 109 9.90 12.72 -6.66
N LYS A 110 8.66 12.25 -6.62
CA LYS A 110 7.82 12.01 -7.80
C LYS A 110 6.51 12.77 -7.68
N PHE A 111 5.89 13.07 -8.82
CA PHE A 111 4.48 13.45 -8.83
C PHE A 111 3.64 12.19 -8.60
N VAL A 112 2.82 12.22 -7.57
CA VAL A 112 1.97 11.10 -7.18
C VAL A 112 0.55 11.59 -6.92
N GLU A 113 -0.39 10.66 -6.97
CA GLU A 113 -1.75 10.88 -6.51
C GLU A 113 -1.99 10.18 -5.17
N LEU A 114 -2.55 10.89 -4.21
CA LEU A 114 -3.23 10.24 -3.09
C LEU A 114 -4.64 9.92 -3.53
N ARG A 115 -4.99 8.66 -3.43
CA ARG A 115 -6.32 8.17 -3.77
C ARG A 115 -6.99 7.52 -2.58
N MET A 116 -8.30 7.45 -2.65
CA MET A 116 -9.14 6.76 -1.68
C MET A 116 -10.19 5.93 -2.40
N MET A 117 -10.53 4.79 -1.82
CA MET A 117 -11.63 3.92 -2.28
C MET A 117 -12.45 3.42 -1.10
N ASN A 118 -13.59 2.83 -1.38
CA ASN A 118 -14.31 2.03 -0.40
C ASN A 118 -13.55 0.71 -0.12
N ALA A 119 -13.74 0.13 1.05
CA ALA A 119 -13.06 -1.12 1.43
C ALA A 119 -13.49 -2.35 0.61
N ASP A 120 -14.54 -2.22 -0.20
CA ASP A 120 -14.94 -3.22 -1.20
C ASP A 120 -14.26 -3.04 -2.57
N GLY A 121 -13.37 -2.04 -2.72
CA GLY A 121 -12.67 -1.69 -3.95
C GLY A 121 -13.42 -0.71 -4.85
N SER A 122 -14.65 -0.36 -4.52
CA SER A 122 -15.46 0.57 -5.31
C SER A 122 -15.09 2.03 -5.05
N ASN A 123 -15.55 2.92 -5.95
CA ASN A 123 -15.49 4.37 -5.79
C ASN A 123 -14.07 4.91 -5.57
N VAL A 124 -13.12 4.51 -6.41
CA VAL A 124 -11.75 5.03 -6.40
C VAL A 124 -11.77 6.51 -6.80
N GLN A 125 -11.21 7.37 -5.96
CA GLN A 125 -11.15 8.82 -6.17
C GLN A 125 -9.76 9.35 -5.92
N THR A 126 -9.28 10.26 -6.78
CA THR A 126 -8.09 11.06 -6.50
C THR A 126 -8.45 12.17 -5.53
N LEU A 127 -7.81 12.20 -4.37
CA LEU A 127 -8.01 13.24 -3.36
C LEU A 127 -7.13 14.45 -3.63
N VAL A 128 -5.87 14.21 -3.97
CA VAL A 128 -4.90 15.26 -4.25
C VAL A 128 -3.76 14.72 -5.11
N LYS A 129 -3.25 15.55 -6.00
CA LYS A 129 -1.98 15.38 -6.71
C LYS A 129 -0.91 16.18 -6.00
N LEU A 130 0.26 15.59 -5.78
CA LEU A 130 1.31 16.25 -5.02
C LEU A 130 2.70 15.74 -5.42
N PHE A 131 3.71 16.53 -5.08
CA PHE A 131 5.11 16.13 -5.16
C PHE A 131 5.50 15.42 -3.86
N GLY A 132 5.81 14.12 -3.94
CA GLY A 132 6.00 13.25 -2.79
C GLY A 132 6.62 11.92 -3.17
N GLY A 133 5.89 10.84 -2.93
CA GLY A 133 6.31 9.47 -3.17
C GLY A 133 6.57 8.71 -1.87
N GLN A 134 7.67 7.97 -1.79
CA GLN A 134 8.04 7.29 -0.55
C GLN A 134 8.12 8.29 0.61
N GLY A 135 7.49 7.96 1.74
CA GLY A 135 7.36 8.83 2.90
C GLY A 135 6.08 9.68 2.91
N THR A 136 5.32 9.69 1.82
CA THR A 136 4.05 10.43 1.78
C THR A 136 3.00 9.79 2.70
N ILE A 137 2.78 8.47 2.62
CA ILE A 137 1.88 7.70 3.51
C ILE A 137 2.38 6.27 3.74
N ASN A 138 3.65 6.07 4.05
CA ASN A 138 4.20 4.70 4.23
C ASN A 138 3.63 3.95 5.44
N VAL A 139 3.00 4.65 6.36
CA VAL A 139 2.36 4.09 7.54
C VAL A 139 0.94 4.59 7.65
N ASN A 140 0.07 3.78 8.26
CA ASN A 140 -1.31 4.19 8.51
C ASN A 140 -1.35 5.42 9.42
N SER A 141 -1.94 6.48 8.91
CA SER A 141 -2.05 7.78 9.60
C SER A 141 -3.50 8.23 9.79
N TRP A 142 -4.45 7.32 9.67
CA TRP A 142 -5.84 7.58 9.96
C TRP A 142 -6.05 7.97 11.43
N SER A 143 -6.91 8.96 11.66
CA SER A 143 -7.38 9.28 13.02
C SER A 143 -8.25 8.14 13.54
N PRO A 144 -8.27 7.91 14.88
CA PRO A 144 -9.06 6.82 15.48
C PRO A 144 -10.57 6.89 15.18
N ASP A 145 -11.09 8.08 14.90
CA ASP A 145 -12.49 8.30 14.53
C ASP A 145 -12.77 8.15 13.02
N SER A 146 -11.76 7.75 12.24
CA SER A 146 -11.84 7.55 10.78
C SER A 146 -12.23 8.78 9.96
N LYS A 147 -12.10 9.98 10.51
CA LYS A 147 -12.51 11.21 9.83
C LYS A 147 -11.39 11.94 9.12
N LYS A 148 -10.14 11.65 9.47
CA LYS A 148 -8.96 12.34 8.97
C LYS A 148 -7.82 11.36 8.80
N PHE A 149 -6.91 11.65 7.89
CA PHE A 149 -5.60 11.04 7.82
C PHE A 149 -4.55 12.12 7.51
N ALA A 150 -3.31 11.86 7.88
CA ALA A 150 -2.18 12.74 7.59
C ALA A 150 -1.36 12.21 6.42
N PHE A 151 -0.72 13.12 5.69
CA PHE A 151 0.24 12.78 4.65
C PHE A 151 1.34 13.84 4.56
N VAL A 152 2.44 13.50 3.90
CA VAL A 152 3.60 14.39 3.73
C VAL A 152 3.75 14.74 2.25
N THR A 153 3.97 16.02 1.98
CA THR A 153 4.43 16.53 0.68
C THR A 153 5.82 17.11 0.82
N TYR A 154 6.59 17.14 -0.27
CA TYR A 154 7.98 17.57 -0.27
C TYR A 154 8.17 18.95 -0.89
N LYS A 155 9.15 19.68 -0.36
CA LYS A 155 9.79 20.81 -1.02
C LYS A 155 11.28 20.56 -1.11
N ILE A 156 11.84 20.69 -2.30
CA ILE A 156 13.28 20.62 -2.51
C ILE A 156 13.83 22.03 -2.31
N ARG A 157 14.73 22.22 -1.31
CA ARG A 157 15.34 23.54 -1.06
C ARG A 157 16.22 23.93 -2.24
N GLY A 158 16.03 25.16 -2.75
CA GLY A 158 16.82 25.74 -3.84
C GLY A 158 16.43 25.28 -5.24
N ILE A 159 15.46 24.38 -5.36
CA ILE A 159 14.86 23.95 -6.62
C ILE A 159 13.36 24.16 -6.45
N GLY A 160 12.72 24.88 -7.38
CA GLY A 160 11.25 24.97 -7.38
C GLY A 160 10.63 23.56 -7.43
N ILE A 161 9.39 23.42 -6.98
CA ILE A 161 8.65 22.19 -7.23
C ILE A 161 8.58 22.04 -8.75
N PRO A 162 9.06 20.94 -9.35
CA PRO A 162 8.93 20.74 -10.79
C PRO A 162 7.45 20.90 -11.19
N GLU A 163 7.17 21.49 -12.33
CA GLU A 163 5.81 21.49 -12.88
C GLU A 163 5.49 20.10 -13.40
N GLU A 164 4.26 19.63 -13.17
CA GLU A 164 3.76 18.37 -13.72
C GLU A 164 3.64 18.54 -15.25
N GLU A 165 4.37 17.72 -16.04
CA GLU A 165 4.24 17.64 -17.50
C GLU A 165 3.01 16.86 -17.94
#